data_f3802c670b7f31c476e83f0da00699f5
#
_entry.id   f3802c670b7f31c476e83f0da00699f5
#
_cell.length_a   1.000
_cell.length_b   1.000
_cell.length_c   1.000
_cell.angle_alpha   90.00
_cell.angle_beta   90.00
_cell.angle_gamma   90.00
#
_symmetry.space_group_name_H-M   'P 1'
#
loop_
_entity.id
_entity.type
_entity.pdbx_description
1 polymer ?
#
loop_
_entity_poly.entity_id
_entity_poly.type
_entity_poly.pdbx_seq_one_letter_code
_entity_poly.pdbx_strand_id
1 'polypeptide(L)'
;MKNRSRTEIISLILEAAKEGASRTKILYKAMLSYTQARDYLTALLDAGLVEKVDNTFKTTEKGIQFLQINEPLQKMLESRFSTPG
;
A
#
# COMPACT_ATOMS: atom_id res chain seq x y z
N MET A 1 13.90 15.05 5.33
CA MET A 1 12.87 14.24 5.49
C MET A 1 11.90 14.23 4.37
N LYS A 2 11.38 13.17 4.08
CA LYS A 2 10.57 13.14 3.03
C LYS A 2 9.22 12.74 3.37
N ASN A 3 8.25 13.43 2.88
CA ASN A 3 6.87 13.10 3.11
C ASN A 3 6.41 12.19 2.00
N ARG A 4 5.89 11.08 2.37
CA ARG A 4 5.34 10.16 1.39
C ARG A 4 3.93 10.59 1.05
N SER A 5 3.55 10.48 -0.21
CA SER A 5 2.20 10.80 -0.60
C SER A 5 1.26 9.70 -0.12
N ARG A 6 -0.02 10.00 -0.06
CA ARG A 6 -0.99 9.01 0.30
C ARG A 6 -1.00 7.85 -0.67
N THR A 7 -0.82 8.15 -1.95
CA THR A 7 -0.77 7.12 -2.96
C THR A 7 0.39 6.17 -2.72
N GLU A 8 1.54 6.71 -2.34
CA GLU A 8 2.69 5.86 -2.03
C GLU A 8 2.40 4.96 -0.85
N ILE A 9 1.82 5.52 0.19
CA ILE A 9 1.52 4.73 1.38
C ILE A 9 0.50 3.65 1.06
N ILE A 10 -0.54 3.99 0.31
CA ILE A 10 -1.55 3.02 -0.08
C ILE A 10 -0.92 1.91 -0.90
N SER A 11 -0.03 2.25 -1.82
CA SER A 11 0.66 1.24 -2.63
C SER A 11 1.48 0.31 -1.77
N LEU A 12 2.17 0.84 -0.77
CA LEU A 12 2.95 0.00 0.13
C LEU A 12 2.07 -0.97 0.90
N ILE A 13 0.91 -0.49 1.35
CA ILE A 13 -0.03 -1.34 2.07
C ILE A 13 -0.57 -2.44 1.17
N LEU A 14 -0.98 -2.07 -0.03
CA LEU A 14 -1.55 -3.04 -0.96
C LEU A 14 -0.52 -4.08 -1.38
N GLU A 15 0.73 -3.65 -1.55
CA GLU A 15 1.80 -4.60 -1.87
C GLU A 15 2.01 -5.56 -0.72
N ALA A 16 2.04 -5.04 0.50
CA ALA A 16 2.26 -5.88 1.66
C ALA A 16 1.13 -6.90 1.84
N ALA A 17 -0.07 -6.53 1.45
CA ALA A 17 -1.25 -7.35 1.68
C ALA A 17 -1.62 -8.23 0.49
N LYS A 18 -0.82 -8.22 -0.57
CA LYS A 18 -1.14 -8.98 -1.77
C LYS A 18 -1.47 -10.44 -1.49
N GLU A 19 -0.71 -11.05 -0.62
CA GLU A 19 -0.92 -12.46 -0.32
C GLU A 19 -1.43 -12.65 1.10
N GLY A 20 -1.97 -11.60 1.69
CA GLY A 20 -2.47 -11.67 3.05
C GLY A 20 -1.41 -11.24 4.04
N ALA A 21 -1.75 -10.30 4.90
CA ALA A 21 -0.82 -9.82 5.92
C ALA A 21 -1.58 -9.36 7.14
N SER A 22 -0.99 -9.56 8.30
CA SER A 22 -1.56 -9.04 9.54
C SER A 22 -1.39 -7.54 9.58
N ARG A 23 -2.14 -6.90 10.47
CA ARG A 23 -1.99 -5.46 10.65
C ARG A 23 -0.57 -5.10 11.03
N THR A 24 0.03 -5.89 11.91
CA THR A 24 1.41 -5.63 12.35
C THR A 24 2.37 -5.67 11.18
N LYS A 25 2.23 -6.66 10.32
CA LYS A 25 3.12 -6.76 9.18
C LYS A 25 2.94 -5.57 8.25
N ILE A 26 1.70 -5.14 8.06
CA ILE A 26 1.40 -4.01 7.18
C ILE A 26 2.02 -2.74 7.72
N LEU A 27 1.87 -2.47 9.02
CA LEU A 27 2.41 -1.22 9.54
C LEU A 27 3.94 -1.22 9.50
N TYR A 28 4.57 -2.36 9.66
CA TYR A 28 6.02 -2.42 9.53
C TYR A 28 6.45 -2.18 8.09
N LYS A 29 5.79 -2.83 7.16
CA LYS A 29 6.16 -2.70 5.75
C LYS A 29 5.93 -1.29 5.23
N ALA A 30 4.85 -0.65 5.66
CA ALA A 30 4.54 0.69 5.21
C ALA A 30 5.11 1.75 6.13
N MET A 31 5.78 1.34 7.19
CA MET A 31 6.40 2.26 8.13
C MET A 31 5.40 3.25 8.70
N LEU A 32 4.31 2.71 9.22
CA LEU A 32 3.23 3.51 9.78
C LEU A 32 3.13 3.27 11.28
N SER A 33 2.56 4.23 12.00
CA SER A 33 2.19 4.01 13.38
C SER A 33 0.93 3.15 13.41
N TYR A 34 0.61 2.64 14.58
CA TYR A 34 -0.59 1.81 14.72
C TYR A 34 -1.84 2.58 14.30
N THR A 35 -1.95 3.82 14.74
CA THR A 35 -3.12 4.64 14.41
C THR A 35 -3.22 4.91 12.92
N GLN A 36 -2.09 5.22 12.30
CA GLN A 36 -2.09 5.47 10.87
C GLN A 36 -2.48 4.21 10.10
N ALA A 37 -1.93 3.06 10.49
CA ALA A 37 -2.27 1.82 9.81
C ALA A 37 -3.76 1.53 9.93
N ARG A 38 -4.32 1.75 11.13
CA ARG A 38 -5.73 1.52 11.35
C ARG A 38 -6.58 2.42 10.44
N ASP A 39 -6.22 3.69 10.38
CA ASP A 39 -6.99 4.63 9.59
C ASP A 39 -6.92 4.31 8.10
N TYR A 40 -5.72 3.98 7.62
CA TYR A 40 -5.58 3.62 6.22
C TYR A 40 -6.33 2.33 5.90
N LEU A 41 -6.22 1.33 6.78
CA LEU A 41 -6.89 0.06 6.51
C LEU A 41 -8.40 0.22 6.51
N THR A 42 -8.93 1.04 7.41
CA THR A 42 -10.37 1.30 7.44
C THR A 42 -10.81 1.92 6.11
N ALA A 43 -10.07 2.90 5.63
CA ALA A 43 -10.40 3.56 4.37
C ALA A 43 -10.30 2.59 3.20
N LEU A 44 -9.29 1.73 3.21
CA LEU A 44 -9.11 0.78 2.11
C LEU A 44 -10.17 -0.31 2.12
N LEU A 45 -10.62 -0.71 3.31
CA LEU A 45 -11.73 -1.65 3.40
C LEU A 45 -12.99 -1.02 2.84
N ASP A 46 -13.25 0.22 3.22
CA ASP A 46 -14.43 0.93 2.74
C ASP A 46 -14.41 1.10 1.23
N ALA A 47 -13.23 1.32 0.68
CA ALA A 47 -13.09 1.51 -0.75
C ALA A 47 -13.06 0.20 -1.53
N GLY A 48 -13.00 -0.93 -0.83
CA GLY A 48 -12.97 -2.22 -1.49
C GLY A 48 -11.61 -2.60 -2.05
N LEU A 49 -10.55 -1.94 -1.58
CA LEU A 49 -9.21 -2.22 -2.07
C LEU A 49 -8.53 -3.35 -1.29
N VAL A 50 -8.95 -3.57 -0.05
CA VAL A 50 -8.53 -4.73 0.70
C VAL A 50 -9.75 -5.37 1.34
N GLU A 51 -9.63 -6.62 1.71
CA GLU A 51 -10.67 -7.32 2.44
C GLU A 51 -10.04 -7.97 3.64
N LYS A 52 -10.83 -8.22 4.65
CA LYS A 52 -10.34 -8.86 5.85
C LYS A 52 -10.75 -10.31 5.85
N VAL A 53 -9.77 -11.20 5.97
CA VAL A 53 -10.02 -12.63 5.99
C VAL A 53 -9.38 -13.17 7.25
N ASP A 54 -10.20 -13.60 8.19
CA ASP A 54 -9.75 -14.02 9.52
C ASP A 54 -9.02 -12.85 10.15
N ASN A 55 -7.76 -13.02 10.50
CA ASN A 55 -7.00 -11.96 11.13
C ASN A 55 -6.03 -11.30 10.17
N THR A 56 -6.23 -11.48 8.88
CA THR A 56 -5.33 -10.88 7.91
C THR A 56 -6.11 -9.98 6.96
N PHE A 57 -5.36 -9.10 6.31
CA PHE A 57 -5.92 -8.24 5.27
C PHE A 57 -5.35 -8.68 3.95
N LYS A 58 -6.17 -8.74 2.95
CA LYS A 58 -5.72 -9.17 1.64
C LYS A 58 -6.17 -8.18 0.59
N THR A 59 -5.26 -7.84 -0.32
CA THR A 59 -5.58 -6.93 -1.42
C THR A 59 -6.56 -7.58 -2.36
N THR A 60 -7.62 -6.86 -2.69
CA THR A 60 -8.64 -7.35 -3.59
C THR A 60 -8.21 -7.15 -5.04
N GLU A 61 -9.01 -7.66 -5.96
CA GLU A 61 -8.74 -7.44 -7.36
C GLU A 61 -8.72 -5.96 -7.68
N LYS A 62 -9.62 -5.20 -7.07
CA LYS A 62 -9.65 -3.77 -7.25
C LYS A 62 -8.36 -3.13 -6.75
N GLY A 63 -7.84 -3.64 -5.62
CA GLY A 63 -6.57 -3.17 -5.10
C GLY A 63 -5.42 -3.50 -6.03
N ILE A 64 -5.45 -4.67 -6.65
CA ILE A 64 -4.42 -5.05 -7.61
C ILE A 64 -4.46 -4.11 -8.81
N GLN A 65 -5.65 -3.76 -9.27
CA GLN A 65 -5.80 -2.83 -10.38
C GLN A 65 -5.23 -1.46 -10.01
N PHE A 66 -5.46 -1.04 -8.79
CA PHE A 66 -4.89 0.22 -8.31
C PHE A 66 -3.38 0.18 -8.41
N LEU A 67 -2.78 -0.92 -7.98
CA LEU A 67 -1.33 -1.08 -8.05
C LEU A 67 -0.83 -1.06 -9.50
N GLN A 68 -1.55 -1.73 -10.36
CA GLN A 68 -1.16 -1.79 -11.76
C GLN A 68 -1.20 -0.43 -12.43
N ILE A 69 -2.15 0.38 -12.04
CA ILE A 69 -2.27 1.72 -12.60
C ILE A 69 -1.14 2.61 -12.10
N ASN A 70 -0.81 2.52 -10.84
CA ASN A 70 0.16 3.42 -10.24
C ASN A 70 1.61 2.98 -10.37
N GLU A 71 1.83 1.69 -10.46
CA GLU A 71 3.19 1.17 -10.51
C GLU A 71 4.01 1.66 -11.70
N PRO A 72 3.46 1.65 -12.91
CA PRO A 72 4.25 2.11 -14.04
C PRO A 72 4.69 3.55 -13.91
N LEU A 73 3.81 4.39 -13.37
CA LEU A 73 4.15 5.78 -13.19
C LEU A 73 5.25 5.95 -12.15
N GLN A 74 5.15 5.22 -11.06
CA GLN A 74 6.16 5.28 -10.03
C GLN A 74 7.51 4.80 -10.55
N LYS A 75 7.49 3.76 -11.34
CA LYS A 75 8.72 3.25 -11.91
C LYS A 75 9.36 4.24 -12.85
N MET A 76 8.56 4.92 -13.63
CA MET A 76 9.07 5.96 -14.51
C MET A 76 9.73 7.07 -13.73
N LEU A 77 9.09 7.50 -12.66
CA LEU A 77 9.64 8.56 -11.85
C LEU A 77 10.91 8.16 -11.16
N GLU A 78 10.94 6.94 -10.63
CA GLU A 78 12.13 6.44 -9.99
C GLU A 78 13.29 6.37 -10.95
N SER A 79 13.02 5.91 -12.13
CA SER A 79 14.02 5.80 -13.16
C SER A 79 14.63 7.15 -13.47
N ARG A 80 13.78 8.17 -13.53
CA ARG A 80 14.24 9.50 -13.79
C ARG A 80 15.10 10.06 -12.69
N PHE A 81 14.75 9.83 -11.47
CA PHE A 81 15.44 10.41 -10.35
C PHE A 81 16.59 9.60 -9.79
N SER A 82 16.58 8.30 -10.00
CA SER A 82 17.65 7.50 -9.46
C SER A 82 18.64 7.05 -10.50
N THR A 83 18.53 7.51 -11.68
CA THR A 83 19.46 7.16 -12.71
C THR A 83 20.83 7.66 -12.35
N PRO A 84 21.80 6.84 -12.44
CA PRO A 84 23.15 7.23 -12.07
C PRO A 84 23.70 8.06 -13.15
N GLY A 85 23.27 8.72 -13.75
CA GLY A 85 23.91 9.65 -14.64
C GLY A 85 24.33 9.07 -15.88
#